data_491f8b03b2b32ad8e9666ea582f149fa
#
_entry.id   491f8b03b2b32ad8e9666ea582f149fa
#
_cell.length_a   1.000
_cell.length_b   1.000
_cell.length_c   1.000
_cell.angle_alpha   90.00
_cell.angle_beta   90.00
_cell.angle_gamma   90.00
#
_symmetry.space_group_name_H-M   'P 1'
#
loop_
_entity.id
_entity.type
_entity.pdbx_description
1 polymer ?
#
loop_
_entity_poly.entity_id
_entity_poly.type
_entity_poly.pdbx_seq_one_letter_code
_entity_poly.pdbx_strand_id
1 'polypeptide(L)'
;MSVKLRMPQAETRDQRLGTITRWEGTAAQLALDSAFTYGCAKGCNNGGRKLCERSSPYAQASMCAENIAVTNATVIQESVVIQHAPIGCAASQSFTCRNYRDLAARRGWKLEDPKSICTNLREQDMVFGGIARLEQAIRDAWERHHPKVIFIATSCATGIIGDDVDSAAQHFEAELGIPVVPLHCEGFKSKHWSSGWDVIEHGILRQLVRKQPRQKQADLINVIHLGGPDVFSPLLNPLDLRVNLVMGGSTLDVLSELSEASATVTMCFVLSYLAAGLEQEYGVPEIKAPLPYGLAATDEWLRDIARVTGRQDRVEAVIASERARIAPELERLRHALAGKKGFVAAGAAFAHGLLADLNELGVKVDGAYSFHHDPSTDSGDPRQDSLTHLVETWGDIPNYTVSPDQHFQAHAALQRSRPDFVISRHGGVIAALATRLGIPVLPIFYSNDGLGYEGLLTIGRAILRVLPRKRFCEDVAAHSRFPYQRWWLEQTNPYALSVDPA
;
A
#
# COMPACT_ATOMS: atom_id res chain seq x y z
N MET A 1 -17.42 -6.19 -5.41
CA MET A 1 -16.44 -7.18 -5.91
C MET A 1 -16.60 -8.44 -5.07
N SER A 2 -16.60 -9.64 -5.63
CA SER A 2 -16.78 -10.88 -4.86
C SER A 2 -15.41 -11.46 -4.45
N VAL A 3 -15.31 -11.96 -3.22
CA VAL A 3 -14.11 -12.64 -2.71
C VAL A 3 -14.42 -14.11 -2.41
N LYS A 4 -13.45 -15.01 -2.63
CA LYS A 4 -13.64 -16.46 -2.46
C LYS A 4 -13.21 -16.91 -1.07
N LEU A 5 -13.92 -16.49 -0.03
CA LEU A 5 -13.55 -16.78 1.36
C LEU A 5 -13.53 -18.27 1.74
N ARG A 6 -14.28 -19.11 1.06
CA ARG A 6 -14.32 -20.56 1.37
C ARG A 6 -13.10 -21.32 0.88
N MET A 7 -12.31 -20.72 0.00
CA MET A 7 -11.05 -21.31 -0.46
C MET A 7 -9.99 -21.23 0.64
N PRO A 8 -9.10 -22.20 0.79
CA PRO A 8 -8.00 -22.16 1.75
C PRO A 8 -7.03 -21.00 1.46
N GLN A 9 -6.90 -20.60 0.18
CA GLN A 9 -5.97 -19.57 -0.28
C GLN A 9 -6.74 -18.42 -0.93
N ALA A 10 -6.28 -17.18 -0.70
CA ALA A 10 -6.76 -16.02 -1.43
C ALA A 10 -6.36 -16.11 -2.91
N GLU A 11 -7.21 -15.60 -3.80
CA GLU A 11 -6.80 -15.35 -5.19
C GLU A 11 -5.69 -14.31 -5.20
N THR A 12 -4.73 -14.46 -6.11
CA THR A 12 -3.70 -13.44 -6.27
C THR A 12 -4.31 -12.15 -6.82
N ARG A 13 -3.71 -11.02 -6.49
CA ARG A 13 -4.22 -9.71 -6.89
C ARG A 13 -4.28 -9.56 -8.41
N ASP A 14 -3.26 -10.02 -9.10
CA ASP A 14 -3.19 -10.00 -10.55
C ASP A 14 -4.32 -10.82 -11.21
N GLN A 15 -4.76 -11.92 -10.59
CA GLN A 15 -5.93 -12.68 -11.03
C GLN A 15 -7.25 -11.98 -10.70
N ARG A 16 -7.36 -11.42 -9.50
CA ARG A 16 -8.59 -10.79 -9.00
C ARG A 16 -8.85 -9.42 -9.60
N LEU A 17 -7.81 -8.58 -9.75
CA LEU A 17 -7.93 -7.18 -10.16
C LEU A 17 -7.37 -6.89 -11.54
N GLY A 18 -6.57 -7.79 -12.13
CA GLY A 18 -5.87 -7.53 -13.38
C GLY A 18 -4.84 -6.41 -13.26
N THR A 19 -4.16 -6.33 -12.10
CA THR A 19 -3.21 -5.28 -11.76
C THR A 19 -2.15 -5.07 -12.85
N ILE A 20 -2.02 -3.84 -13.35
CA ILE A 20 -0.96 -3.43 -14.26
C ILE A 20 0.30 -3.15 -13.47
N THR A 21 1.40 -3.77 -13.86
CA THR A 21 2.70 -3.59 -13.22
C THR A 21 3.72 -2.89 -14.10
N ARG A 22 3.42 -2.69 -15.41
CA ARG A 22 4.36 -2.09 -16.35
C ARG A 22 3.64 -1.30 -17.44
N TRP A 23 3.81 0.02 -17.40
CA TRP A 23 3.25 0.91 -18.39
C TRP A 23 4.02 2.25 -18.40
N GLU A 24 4.08 2.93 -19.56
CA GLU A 24 4.69 4.25 -19.71
C GLU A 24 3.92 5.08 -20.74
N GLY A 25 3.62 6.33 -20.39
CA GLY A 25 2.90 7.27 -21.24
C GLY A 25 2.37 8.46 -20.44
N THR A 26 1.14 8.89 -20.74
CA THR A 26 0.48 9.94 -19.95
C THR A 26 -0.61 9.34 -19.05
N ALA A 27 -0.98 10.03 -17.97
CA ALA A 27 -2.03 9.57 -17.06
C ALA A 27 -3.38 9.41 -17.77
N ALA A 28 -3.73 10.34 -18.66
CA ALA A 28 -4.96 10.29 -19.45
C ALA A 28 -5.00 9.07 -20.39
N GLN A 29 -3.87 8.72 -20.98
CA GLN A 29 -3.79 7.52 -21.82
C GLN A 29 -4.00 6.24 -21.04
N LEU A 30 -3.48 6.15 -19.81
CA LEU A 30 -3.68 4.99 -18.95
C LEU A 30 -5.13 4.90 -18.47
N ALA A 31 -5.73 6.02 -18.05
CA ALA A 31 -7.13 6.08 -17.64
C ALA A 31 -8.10 5.62 -18.74
N LEU A 32 -7.79 5.92 -20.01
CA LEU A 32 -8.58 5.46 -21.16
C LEU A 32 -8.31 4.00 -21.56
N ASP A 33 -7.17 3.44 -21.19
CA ASP A 33 -6.76 2.06 -21.53
C ASP A 33 -7.23 1.03 -20.49
N SER A 34 -8.44 1.25 -19.94
CA SER A 34 -9.08 0.38 -18.94
C SER A 34 -9.30 -1.08 -19.42
N ALA A 35 -9.21 -1.31 -20.72
CA ALA A 35 -9.24 -2.63 -21.37
C ALA A 35 -7.87 -3.29 -21.49
N PHE A 36 -6.89 -2.86 -20.69
CA PHE A 36 -5.55 -3.41 -20.72
C PHE A 36 -5.52 -4.85 -20.18
N THR A 37 -5.79 -5.79 -21.08
CA THR A 37 -5.60 -7.21 -20.78
C THR A 37 -4.11 -7.51 -20.69
N TYR A 38 -3.68 -8.06 -19.59
CA TYR A 38 -2.41 -8.73 -19.41
C TYR A 38 -2.16 -9.70 -20.57
N GLY A 39 -1.21 -9.39 -21.38
CA GLY A 39 -0.76 -10.32 -22.39
C GLY A 39 -0.07 -9.60 -23.54
N CYS A 40 1.22 -9.79 -23.62
CA CYS A 40 1.94 -9.61 -24.87
C CYS A 40 1.42 -10.63 -25.89
N ALA A 41 0.20 -10.47 -26.37
CA ALA A 41 -0.32 -11.24 -27.49
C ALA A 41 0.36 -10.70 -28.75
N LYS A 42 1.43 -11.39 -29.16
CA LYS A 42 2.09 -11.24 -30.46
C LYS A 42 2.65 -9.85 -30.81
N GLY A 43 3.92 -9.68 -30.50
CA GLY A 43 4.79 -8.67 -31.10
C GLY A 43 4.80 -7.33 -30.34
N CYS A 44 5.95 -7.03 -29.75
CA CYS A 44 6.26 -5.77 -29.06
C CYS A 44 6.29 -4.52 -29.97
N ASN A 45 5.62 -4.55 -31.10
CA ASN A 45 5.68 -3.49 -32.13
C ASN A 45 4.54 -2.48 -32.06
N ASN A 46 3.73 -2.45 -31.03
CA ASN A 46 2.71 -1.42 -30.85
C ASN A 46 3.22 -0.26 -29.98
N GLY A 47 3.88 0.67 -30.63
CA GLY A 47 3.92 2.09 -30.24
C GLY A 47 4.22 2.45 -28.78
N GLY A 48 5.15 1.76 -28.10
CA GLY A 48 5.79 2.30 -26.89
C GLY A 48 4.97 2.34 -25.60
N ARG A 49 3.74 1.87 -25.57
CA ARG A 49 2.85 2.01 -24.41
C ARG A 49 2.85 0.81 -23.46
N LYS A 50 3.11 -0.39 -23.95
CA LYS A 50 3.11 -1.64 -23.16
C LYS A 50 4.54 -2.10 -22.96
N LEU A 51 5.02 -1.99 -21.72
CA LEU A 51 6.34 -2.49 -21.38
C LEU A 51 6.29 -4.02 -21.33
N CYS A 52 7.17 -4.69 -22.11
CA CYS A 52 7.19 -6.14 -22.21
C CYS A 52 7.54 -6.80 -20.88
N GLU A 53 6.74 -7.76 -20.41
CA GLU A 53 7.02 -8.55 -19.19
C GLU A 53 8.33 -9.33 -19.26
N ARG A 54 8.77 -9.70 -20.48
CA ARG A 54 9.85 -10.68 -20.65
C ARG A 54 11.25 -10.17 -20.40
N SER A 55 11.47 -8.88 -20.37
CA SER A 55 12.84 -8.44 -20.57
C SER A 55 13.20 -7.16 -19.88
N SER A 56 12.85 -7.02 -18.61
CA SER A 56 13.62 -6.02 -17.91
C SER A 56 14.84 -6.70 -17.30
N PRO A 57 16.03 -6.56 -17.89
CA PRO A 57 17.28 -6.99 -17.24
C PRO A 57 17.52 -6.22 -15.95
N TYR A 58 16.69 -5.24 -15.65
CA TYR A 58 16.75 -4.34 -14.50
C TYR A 58 15.64 -4.56 -13.51
N ALA A 59 14.78 -5.59 -13.67
CA ALA A 59 13.77 -5.93 -12.70
C ALA A 59 14.46 -6.33 -11.40
N GLN A 60 14.30 -5.52 -10.39
CA GLN A 60 14.72 -5.86 -9.03
C GLN A 60 13.46 -6.23 -8.25
N ALA A 61 13.35 -7.49 -7.87
CA ALA A 61 12.35 -7.91 -6.91
C ALA A 61 12.77 -7.37 -5.54
N SER A 62 12.13 -6.30 -5.10
CA SER A 62 12.41 -5.74 -3.78
C SER A 62 11.57 -6.40 -2.70
N MET A 63 10.42 -6.94 -3.04
CA MET A 63 9.45 -7.54 -2.13
C MET A 63 8.69 -8.67 -2.84
N CYS A 64 8.16 -9.62 -2.05
CA CYS A 64 7.23 -10.66 -2.51
C CYS A 64 5.96 -10.68 -1.64
N ALA A 65 4.99 -11.52 -2.00
CA ALA A 65 3.74 -11.63 -1.25
C ALA A 65 3.98 -12.08 0.21
N GLU A 66 4.91 -13.02 0.45
CA GLU A 66 5.31 -13.44 1.81
C GLU A 66 5.79 -12.25 2.65
N ASN A 67 6.69 -11.45 2.09
CA ASN A 67 7.24 -10.28 2.81
C ASN A 67 6.13 -9.31 3.26
N ILE A 68 5.17 -9.03 2.40
CA ILE A 68 4.04 -8.16 2.71
C ILE A 68 3.10 -8.80 3.74
N ALA A 69 2.74 -10.07 3.58
CA ALA A 69 1.88 -10.76 4.53
C ALA A 69 2.49 -10.80 5.94
N VAL A 70 3.76 -11.18 6.04
CA VAL A 70 4.50 -11.20 7.31
C VAL A 70 4.61 -9.82 7.94
N THR A 71 4.97 -8.79 7.17
CA THR A 71 5.08 -7.42 7.68
C THR A 71 3.78 -6.95 8.31
N ASN A 72 2.64 -7.26 7.70
CA ASN A 72 1.34 -6.83 8.20
C ASN A 72 0.83 -7.71 9.35
N ALA A 73 1.06 -9.01 9.32
CA ALA A 73 0.73 -9.88 10.44
C ALA A 73 1.53 -9.55 11.70
N THR A 74 2.83 -9.23 11.55
CA THR A 74 3.73 -8.94 12.67
C THR A 74 3.35 -7.66 13.44
N VAL A 75 2.66 -6.71 12.81
CA VAL A 75 2.21 -5.47 13.47
C VAL A 75 0.80 -5.57 14.07
N ILE A 76 0.13 -6.72 13.97
CA ILE A 76 -1.08 -7.02 14.73
C ILE A 76 -0.67 -7.28 16.18
N GLN A 77 -1.29 -6.58 17.12
CA GLN A 77 -0.93 -6.71 18.53
C GLN A 77 -1.30 -8.11 19.06
N GLU A 78 -0.55 -8.57 20.06
CA GLU A 78 -0.78 -9.85 20.74
C GLU A 78 -0.58 -11.08 19.81
N SER A 79 0.05 -10.90 18.65
CA SER A 79 0.34 -11.97 17.69
C SER A 79 1.78 -12.48 17.77
N VAL A 80 1.98 -13.69 17.28
CA VAL A 80 3.29 -14.20 16.86
C VAL A 80 3.18 -14.65 15.41
N VAL A 81 4.17 -14.30 14.59
CA VAL A 81 4.24 -14.74 13.19
C VAL A 81 5.32 -15.79 13.05
N ILE A 82 4.95 -16.96 12.58
CA ILE A 82 5.88 -18.04 12.23
C ILE A 82 6.11 -18.00 10.73
N GLN A 83 7.33 -17.73 10.33
CA GLN A 83 7.75 -17.82 8.94
C GLN A 83 8.21 -19.26 8.69
N HIS A 84 7.38 -20.03 8.01
CA HIS A 84 7.72 -21.39 7.61
C HIS A 84 8.55 -21.36 6.33
N ALA A 85 9.85 -21.10 6.54
CA ALA A 85 10.75 -20.67 5.48
C ALA A 85 12.22 -20.98 5.79
N PRO A 86 13.09 -20.98 4.77
CA PRO A 86 14.54 -20.81 4.97
C PRO A 86 14.85 -19.44 5.60
N ILE A 87 15.96 -19.36 6.33
CA ILE A 87 16.34 -18.15 7.07
C ILE A 87 16.49 -16.90 6.18
N GLY A 88 16.78 -17.08 4.89
CA GLY A 88 16.89 -15.97 3.94
C GLY A 88 15.62 -15.15 3.77
N CYS A 89 14.44 -15.78 3.84
CA CYS A 89 13.14 -15.09 3.81
C CYS A 89 12.96 -14.22 5.07
N ALA A 90 13.34 -14.74 6.24
CA ALA A 90 13.21 -14.01 7.50
C ALA A 90 14.19 -12.84 7.64
N ALA A 91 15.34 -12.90 6.99
CA ALA A 91 16.35 -11.84 7.06
C ALA A 91 15.86 -10.49 6.51
N SER A 92 14.84 -10.48 5.64
CA SER A 92 14.24 -9.26 5.08
C SER A 92 13.36 -8.49 6.06
N GLN A 93 13.04 -9.07 7.23
CA GLN A 93 12.07 -8.52 8.20
C GLN A 93 12.62 -7.44 9.14
N SER A 94 13.88 -7.08 9.06
CA SER A 94 14.51 -6.08 9.94
C SER A 94 13.83 -4.70 9.92
N PHE A 95 13.13 -4.35 8.84
CA PHE A 95 12.39 -3.10 8.72
C PHE A 95 11.09 -3.08 9.52
N THR A 96 10.46 -4.22 9.76
CA THR A 96 9.17 -4.32 10.43
C THR A 96 9.23 -3.80 11.86
N CYS A 97 10.25 -4.19 12.61
CA CYS A 97 10.42 -3.75 14.00
C CYS A 97 10.56 -2.23 14.12
N ARG A 98 11.28 -1.59 13.20
CA ARG A 98 11.46 -0.14 13.20
C ARG A 98 10.13 0.57 12.94
N ASN A 99 9.41 0.14 11.92
CA ASN A 99 8.12 0.73 11.55
C ASN A 99 7.09 0.57 12.66
N TYR A 100 7.06 -0.59 13.33
CA TYR A 100 6.17 -0.84 14.45
C TYR A 100 6.45 0.10 15.64
N ARG A 101 7.72 0.26 16.02
CA ARG A 101 8.12 1.16 17.12
C ARG A 101 7.70 2.61 16.87
N ASP A 102 7.90 3.08 15.65
CA ASP A 102 7.53 4.44 15.26
C ASP A 102 6.00 4.61 15.24
N LEU A 103 5.26 3.61 14.75
CA LEU A 103 3.81 3.60 14.77
C LEU A 103 3.27 3.58 16.21
N ALA A 104 3.80 2.74 17.08
CA ALA A 104 3.41 2.64 18.49
C ALA A 104 3.64 3.97 19.23
N ALA A 105 4.81 4.60 19.01
CA ALA A 105 5.13 5.89 19.59
C ALA A 105 4.14 6.99 19.16
N ARG A 106 3.76 7.02 17.88
CA ARG A 106 2.81 8.00 17.34
C ARG A 106 1.38 7.81 17.84
N ARG A 107 1.01 6.59 18.19
CA ARG A 107 -0.32 6.26 18.72
C ARG A 107 -0.38 6.19 20.25
N GLY A 108 0.74 6.43 20.93
CA GLY A 108 0.84 6.35 22.37
C GLY A 108 0.60 4.93 22.91
N TRP A 109 0.85 3.90 22.12
CA TRP A 109 0.73 2.51 22.57
C TRP A 109 1.93 2.10 23.40
N LYS A 110 1.68 1.13 24.29
CA LYS A 110 2.79 0.44 24.96
C LYS A 110 3.65 -0.24 23.89
N LEU A 111 4.93 0.09 23.89
CA LEU A 111 5.88 -0.50 22.97
C LEU A 111 6.11 -1.96 23.35
N GLU A 112 5.69 -2.86 22.47
CA GLU A 112 6.04 -4.27 22.52
C GLU A 112 6.83 -4.61 21.27
N ASP A 113 7.86 -5.45 21.40
CA ASP A 113 8.61 -5.87 20.22
C ASP A 113 7.75 -6.84 19.38
N PRO A 114 7.68 -6.65 18.06
CA PRO A 114 7.03 -7.60 17.18
C PRO A 114 7.69 -8.98 17.31
N LYS A 115 6.85 -10.01 17.36
CA LYS A 115 7.31 -11.39 17.60
C LYS A 115 7.25 -12.17 16.29
N SER A 116 8.41 -12.60 15.81
CA SER A 116 8.50 -13.45 14.62
C SER A 116 9.52 -14.57 14.86
N ILE A 117 9.14 -15.76 14.45
CA ILE A 117 9.96 -16.99 14.54
C ILE A 117 10.11 -17.54 13.13
N CYS A 118 11.33 -17.94 12.76
CA CYS A 118 11.57 -18.64 11.49
C CYS A 118 11.85 -20.10 11.77
N THR A 119 11.22 -21.02 11.02
CA THR A 119 11.48 -22.46 11.11
C THR A 119 12.86 -22.84 10.62
N ASN A 120 13.53 -21.95 9.88
CA ASN A 120 14.87 -22.14 9.34
C ASN A 120 15.02 -23.46 8.58
N LEU A 121 14.15 -23.66 7.59
CA LEU A 121 14.17 -24.87 6.75
C LEU A 121 15.52 -25.04 6.08
N ARG A 122 16.03 -26.27 6.11
CA ARG A 122 17.31 -26.70 5.55
C ARG A 122 17.10 -27.65 4.38
N GLU A 123 18.16 -27.99 3.67
CA GLU A 123 18.14 -28.88 2.51
C GLU A 123 17.44 -30.23 2.80
N GLN A 124 17.71 -30.82 3.96
CA GLN A 124 17.05 -32.06 4.37
C GLN A 124 15.52 -31.89 4.52
N ASP A 125 15.06 -30.74 4.98
CA ASP A 125 13.63 -30.45 5.15
C ASP A 125 12.95 -30.29 3.77
N MET A 126 13.73 -29.90 2.73
CA MET A 126 13.20 -29.86 1.35
C MET A 126 12.95 -31.25 0.77
N VAL A 127 13.59 -32.29 1.32
CA VAL A 127 13.44 -33.66 0.87
C VAL A 127 12.41 -34.45 1.70
N PHE A 128 12.40 -34.24 3.01
CA PHE A 128 11.60 -35.03 3.96
C PHE A 128 10.38 -34.27 4.51
N GLY A 129 10.17 -33.01 4.15
CA GLY A 129 9.11 -32.16 4.67
C GLY A 129 9.55 -31.34 5.89
N GLY A 130 8.92 -30.18 6.07
CA GLY A 130 9.22 -29.21 7.11
C GLY A 130 8.25 -29.18 8.28
N ILE A 131 7.20 -30.00 8.27
CA ILE A 131 6.11 -29.94 9.26
C ILE A 131 6.61 -30.11 10.69
N ALA A 132 7.53 -31.04 10.96
CA ALA A 132 8.07 -31.23 12.31
C ALA A 132 8.76 -29.95 12.86
N ARG A 133 9.39 -29.16 11.99
CA ARG A 133 9.95 -27.85 12.39
C ARG A 133 8.87 -26.81 12.63
N LEU A 134 7.80 -26.84 11.86
CA LEU A 134 6.65 -25.97 12.04
C LEU A 134 6.00 -26.22 13.40
N GLU A 135 5.70 -27.49 13.71
CA GLU A 135 5.13 -27.86 15.00
C GLU A 135 5.97 -27.43 16.18
N GLN A 136 7.29 -27.63 16.10
CA GLN A 136 8.22 -27.16 17.13
C GLN A 136 8.18 -25.63 17.27
N ALA A 137 8.14 -24.90 16.15
CA ALA A 137 8.07 -23.44 16.17
C ALA A 137 6.74 -22.92 16.77
N ILE A 138 5.62 -23.63 16.55
CA ILE A 138 4.32 -23.30 17.17
C ILE A 138 4.40 -23.49 18.69
N ARG A 139 4.96 -24.62 19.18
CA ARG A 139 5.16 -24.86 20.62
C ARG A 139 6.07 -23.81 21.24
N ASP A 140 7.19 -23.50 20.58
CA ASP A 140 8.13 -22.47 21.03
C ASP A 140 7.46 -21.07 21.10
N ALA A 141 6.59 -20.75 20.11
CA ALA A 141 5.82 -19.51 20.10
C ALA A 141 4.87 -19.42 21.29
N TRP A 142 4.16 -20.49 21.57
CA TRP A 142 3.23 -20.59 22.69
C TRP A 142 3.94 -20.47 24.04
N GLU A 143 4.96 -21.29 24.26
CA GLU A 143 5.68 -21.32 25.54
C GLU A 143 6.38 -20.01 25.89
N ARG A 144 6.94 -19.34 24.88
CA ARG A 144 7.73 -18.10 25.11
C ARG A 144 6.90 -16.84 25.18
N HIS A 145 5.79 -16.79 24.45
CA HIS A 145 5.09 -15.52 24.19
C HIS A 145 3.65 -15.50 24.61
N HIS A 146 3.02 -16.68 24.83
CA HIS A 146 1.58 -16.81 25.13
C HIS A 146 0.71 -15.87 24.27
N PRO A 147 0.82 -15.95 22.93
CA PRO A 147 0.09 -15.06 22.04
C PRO A 147 -1.40 -15.33 22.06
N LYS A 148 -2.20 -14.34 21.65
CA LYS A 148 -3.63 -14.55 21.42
C LYS A 148 -3.95 -15.03 20.00
N VAL A 149 -3.00 -14.95 19.08
CA VAL A 149 -3.08 -15.50 17.71
C VAL A 149 -1.69 -15.86 17.21
N ILE A 150 -1.60 -16.95 16.46
CA ILE A 150 -0.40 -17.35 15.72
C ILE A 150 -0.70 -17.27 14.23
N PHE A 151 0.10 -16.52 13.48
CA PHE A 151 0.07 -16.54 12.03
C PHE A 151 1.18 -17.44 11.50
N ILE A 152 0.90 -18.29 10.51
CA ILE A 152 1.88 -19.14 9.85
C ILE A 152 2.02 -18.69 8.41
N ALA A 153 3.10 -18.01 8.06
CA ALA A 153 3.38 -17.56 6.70
C ALA A 153 4.15 -18.63 5.94
N THR A 154 3.59 -19.09 4.82
CA THR A 154 4.26 -20.04 3.92
C THR A 154 5.25 -19.34 3.01
N SER A 155 6.32 -20.04 2.63
CA SER A 155 7.34 -19.58 1.69
C SER A 155 7.26 -20.30 0.35
N CYS A 156 8.03 -19.83 -0.63
CA CYS A 156 8.19 -20.53 -1.89
C CYS A 156 8.67 -21.99 -1.68
N ALA A 157 9.56 -22.20 -0.71
CA ALA A 157 10.08 -23.52 -0.38
C ALA A 157 8.96 -24.47 0.09
N THR A 158 8.16 -24.04 1.06
CA THR A 158 7.06 -24.84 1.62
C THR A 158 5.96 -25.11 0.60
N GLY A 159 5.67 -24.16 -0.28
CA GLY A 159 4.72 -24.35 -1.36
C GLY A 159 5.18 -25.35 -2.44
N ILE A 160 6.50 -25.49 -2.65
CA ILE A 160 7.06 -26.48 -3.59
C ILE A 160 7.09 -27.88 -3.00
N ILE A 161 7.50 -28.01 -1.74
CA ILE A 161 7.56 -29.34 -1.06
C ILE A 161 6.16 -29.85 -0.67
N GLY A 162 5.14 -28.96 -0.63
CA GLY A 162 3.77 -29.36 -0.36
C GLY A 162 3.48 -29.65 1.12
N ASP A 163 4.14 -28.95 2.04
CA ASP A 163 3.87 -29.06 3.48
C ASP A 163 2.40 -28.75 3.80
N ASP A 164 1.73 -29.63 4.54
CA ASP A 164 0.34 -29.48 4.96
C ASP A 164 0.21 -28.55 6.18
N VAL A 165 0.37 -27.26 5.91
CA VAL A 165 0.30 -26.22 6.93
C VAL A 165 -1.13 -26.06 7.48
N ASP A 166 -2.15 -26.30 6.67
CA ASP A 166 -3.55 -26.18 7.09
C ASP A 166 -3.91 -27.22 8.17
N SER A 167 -3.51 -28.48 7.99
CA SER A 167 -3.74 -29.52 9.00
C SER A 167 -2.97 -29.24 10.29
N ALA A 168 -1.72 -28.77 10.19
CA ALA A 168 -0.95 -28.37 11.36
C ALA A 168 -1.62 -27.20 12.10
N ALA A 169 -2.09 -26.17 11.38
CA ALA A 169 -2.80 -25.03 11.98
C ALA A 169 -4.08 -25.47 12.70
N GLN A 170 -4.91 -26.31 12.09
CA GLN A 170 -6.14 -26.84 12.69
C GLN A 170 -5.86 -27.67 13.96
N HIS A 171 -4.82 -28.50 13.93
CA HIS A 171 -4.41 -29.28 15.10
C HIS A 171 -4.05 -28.39 16.28
N PHE A 172 -3.18 -27.41 16.07
CA PHE A 172 -2.74 -26.51 17.14
C PHE A 172 -3.80 -25.50 17.56
N GLU A 173 -4.70 -25.08 16.69
CA GLU A 173 -5.86 -24.29 17.08
C GLU A 173 -6.72 -25.04 18.10
N ALA A 174 -6.96 -26.35 17.87
CA ALA A 174 -7.69 -27.20 18.81
C ALA A 174 -6.91 -27.46 20.13
N GLU A 175 -5.59 -27.66 20.05
CA GLU A 175 -4.71 -27.92 21.22
C GLU A 175 -4.57 -26.68 22.10
N LEU A 176 -4.32 -25.50 21.52
CA LEU A 176 -3.99 -24.28 22.24
C LEU A 176 -5.21 -23.43 22.60
N GLY A 177 -6.34 -23.64 21.94
CA GLY A 177 -7.56 -22.85 22.16
C GLY A 177 -7.49 -21.39 21.69
N ILE A 178 -6.55 -21.09 20.79
CA ILE A 178 -6.38 -19.77 20.15
C ILE A 178 -6.38 -19.91 18.63
N PRO A 179 -6.72 -18.85 17.86
CA PRO A 179 -6.63 -18.90 16.41
C PRO A 179 -5.19 -19.17 15.94
N VAL A 180 -5.03 -20.13 15.02
CA VAL A 180 -3.78 -20.42 14.31
C VAL A 180 -4.05 -20.25 12.81
N VAL A 181 -3.60 -19.16 12.24
CA VAL A 181 -4.00 -18.64 10.94
C VAL A 181 -2.96 -18.93 9.88
N PRO A 182 -3.18 -19.89 8.95
CA PRO A 182 -2.27 -20.10 7.83
C PRO A 182 -2.40 -18.96 6.81
N LEU A 183 -1.27 -18.46 6.36
CA LEU A 183 -1.12 -17.44 5.35
C LEU A 183 -0.39 -18.01 4.14
N HIS A 184 -1.11 -18.40 3.10
CA HIS A 184 -0.55 -18.96 1.87
C HIS A 184 -0.02 -17.83 0.98
N CYS A 185 1.20 -17.37 1.26
CA CYS A 185 1.79 -16.18 0.68
C CYS A 185 3.04 -16.42 -0.16
N GLU A 186 3.19 -17.61 -0.73
CA GLU A 186 4.34 -18.01 -1.54
C GLU A 186 4.57 -17.03 -2.71
N GLY A 187 5.73 -16.41 -2.74
CA GLY A 187 6.03 -15.31 -3.66
C GLY A 187 5.93 -15.68 -5.14
N PHE A 188 6.16 -16.96 -5.50
CA PHE A 188 6.07 -17.40 -6.89
C PHE A 188 4.62 -17.52 -7.42
N LYS A 189 3.62 -17.58 -6.53
CA LYS A 189 2.20 -17.70 -6.92
C LYS A 189 1.62 -16.42 -7.47
N SER A 190 2.25 -15.27 -7.19
CA SER A 190 1.79 -13.96 -7.65
C SER A 190 2.90 -13.20 -8.37
N LYS A 191 2.55 -12.55 -9.46
CA LYS A 191 3.43 -11.63 -10.17
C LYS A 191 3.60 -10.31 -9.44
N HIS A 192 2.75 -10.04 -8.45
CA HIS A 192 2.73 -8.79 -7.73
C HIS A 192 2.81 -8.99 -6.22
N TRP A 193 3.78 -8.33 -5.59
CA TRP A 193 4.01 -8.39 -4.15
C TRP A 193 2.79 -7.99 -3.30
N SER A 194 1.92 -7.10 -3.83
CA SER A 194 0.74 -6.62 -3.10
C SER A 194 -0.33 -7.69 -2.87
N SER A 195 -0.23 -8.87 -3.51
CA SER A 195 -1.09 -10.02 -3.18
C SER A 195 -0.93 -10.48 -1.72
N GLY A 196 0.19 -10.13 -1.07
CA GLY A 196 0.35 -10.39 0.36
C GLY A 196 -0.68 -9.68 1.25
N TRP A 197 -1.24 -8.54 0.81
CA TRP A 197 -2.36 -7.88 1.47
C TRP A 197 -3.62 -8.74 1.44
N ASP A 198 -3.99 -9.24 0.26
CA ASP A 198 -5.17 -10.09 0.10
C ASP A 198 -5.04 -11.36 0.95
N VAL A 199 -3.83 -11.90 1.12
CA VAL A 199 -3.58 -13.09 1.93
C VAL A 199 -3.83 -12.84 3.41
N ILE A 200 -3.29 -11.77 3.98
CA ILE A 200 -3.51 -11.44 5.41
C ILE A 200 -4.98 -11.07 5.67
N GLU A 201 -5.60 -10.31 4.76
CA GLU A 201 -7.01 -9.95 4.84
C GLU A 201 -7.93 -11.18 4.77
N HIS A 202 -7.58 -12.16 3.94
CA HIS A 202 -8.28 -13.45 3.87
C HIS A 202 -8.20 -14.21 5.19
N GLY A 203 -7.01 -14.32 5.78
CA GLY A 203 -6.83 -14.95 7.09
C GLY A 203 -7.64 -14.27 8.19
N ILE A 204 -7.66 -12.93 8.24
CA ILE A 204 -8.47 -12.15 9.17
C ILE A 204 -9.96 -12.46 9.00
N LEU A 205 -10.49 -12.38 7.77
CA LEU A 205 -11.89 -12.62 7.47
C LEU A 205 -12.34 -14.04 7.84
N ARG A 206 -11.51 -15.04 7.58
CA ARG A 206 -11.85 -16.45 7.83
C ARG A 206 -11.86 -16.81 9.30
N GLN A 207 -10.93 -16.26 10.09
CA GLN A 207 -10.65 -16.80 11.42
C GLN A 207 -10.76 -15.79 12.56
N LEU A 208 -10.59 -14.48 12.30
CA LEU A 208 -10.55 -13.48 13.36
C LEU A 208 -11.84 -12.66 13.48
N VAL A 209 -12.54 -12.42 12.37
CA VAL A 209 -13.82 -11.70 12.40
C VAL A 209 -14.88 -12.57 13.08
N ARG A 210 -15.60 -12.00 14.04
CA ARG A 210 -16.68 -12.69 14.74
C ARG A 210 -17.82 -13.04 13.79
N LYS A 211 -18.07 -14.35 13.63
CA LYS A 211 -19.06 -14.87 12.67
C LYS A 211 -20.49 -14.46 13.02
N GLN A 212 -20.78 -14.28 14.31
CA GLN A 212 -22.06 -13.76 14.78
C GLN A 212 -21.82 -12.46 15.53
N PRO A 213 -22.13 -11.30 14.96
CA PRO A 213 -21.97 -10.01 15.63
C PRO A 213 -22.80 -9.99 16.91
N ARG A 214 -22.23 -9.45 18.01
CA ARG A 214 -22.99 -9.30 19.27
C ARG A 214 -24.10 -8.30 19.10
N GLN A 215 -23.79 -7.14 18.49
CA GLN A 215 -24.71 -6.07 18.20
C GLN A 215 -24.16 -5.20 17.08
N LYS A 216 -25.02 -4.81 16.14
CA LYS A 216 -24.64 -3.77 15.15
C LYS A 216 -24.53 -2.41 15.85
N GLN A 217 -23.41 -1.72 15.62
CA GLN A 217 -23.08 -0.43 16.21
C GLN A 217 -23.23 0.66 15.15
N ALA A 218 -24.33 1.42 15.22
CA ALA A 218 -24.67 2.42 14.21
C ALA A 218 -23.72 3.63 14.14
N ASP A 219 -22.92 3.83 15.19
CA ASP A 219 -21.92 4.89 15.29
C ASP A 219 -20.49 4.42 14.99
N LEU A 220 -20.27 3.11 14.76
CA LEU A 220 -18.97 2.55 14.48
C LEU A 220 -18.72 2.41 12.98
N ILE A 221 -17.57 2.91 12.51
CA ILE A 221 -17.11 2.76 11.13
C ILE A 221 -15.74 2.10 11.10
N ASN A 222 -15.58 1.07 10.26
CA ASN A 222 -14.27 0.50 9.99
C ASN A 222 -13.51 1.39 8.99
N VAL A 223 -12.30 1.80 9.35
CA VAL A 223 -11.37 2.47 8.45
C VAL A 223 -10.16 1.58 8.24
N ILE A 224 -10.08 0.95 7.07
CA ILE A 224 -8.98 0.06 6.71
C ILE A 224 -7.86 0.89 6.08
N HIS A 225 -6.69 0.89 6.71
CA HIS A 225 -5.56 1.71 6.28
C HIS A 225 -4.22 1.00 6.51
N LEU A 226 -3.16 1.48 5.83
CA LEU A 226 -1.83 0.87 5.85
C LEU A 226 -0.95 1.26 7.06
N GLY A 227 -1.49 2.01 8.00
CA GLY A 227 -0.77 2.50 9.19
C GLY A 227 -0.54 4.02 9.16
N GLY A 228 -0.07 4.54 10.29
CA GLY A 228 0.13 5.96 10.55
C GLY A 228 -0.69 6.47 11.73
N PRO A 229 -0.59 7.76 12.06
CA PRO A 229 -1.40 8.37 13.11
C PRO A 229 -2.89 8.29 12.79
N ASP A 230 -3.73 8.40 13.82
CA ASP A 230 -5.15 8.54 13.64
C ASP A 230 -5.49 9.97 13.17
N VAL A 231 -5.76 10.09 11.89
CA VAL A 231 -6.23 11.34 11.25
C VAL A 231 -7.72 11.30 10.96
N PHE A 232 -8.37 10.16 11.19
CA PHE A 232 -9.77 9.91 10.85
C PHE A 232 -10.72 10.28 11.98
N SER A 233 -10.38 9.94 13.22
CA SER A 233 -11.22 10.32 14.38
C SER A 233 -11.46 11.84 14.45
N PRO A 234 -10.48 12.73 14.25
CA PRO A 234 -10.74 14.17 14.19
C PRO A 234 -11.73 14.59 13.10
N LEU A 235 -11.77 13.87 11.97
CA LEU A 235 -12.69 14.16 10.86
C LEU A 235 -14.10 13.60 11.10
N LEU A 236 -14.22 12.46 11.79
CA LEU A 236 -15.46 11.71 11.91
C LEU A 236 -16.19 11.89 13.24
N ASN A 237 -15.46 12.18 14.33
CA ASN A 237 -16.08 12.47 15.64
C ASN A 237 -17.10 13.63 15.59
N PRO A 238 -16.89 14.73 14.82
CA PRO A 238 -17.90 15.78 14.67
C PRO A 238 -19.22 15.31 14.03
N LEU A 239 -19.18 14.13 13.37
CA LEU A 239 -20.38 13.46 12.82
C LEU A 239 -20.97 12.42 13.78
N ASP A 240 -20.55 12.36 15.06
CA ASP A 240 -20.90 11.33 16.03
C ASP A 240 -20.57 9.90 15.51
N LEU A 241 -19.41 9.75 14.86
CA LEU A 241 -18.89 8.46 14.41
C LEU A 241 -17.61 8.12 15.15
N ARG A 242 -17.55 6.90 15.67
CA ARG A 242 -16.35 6.29 16.25
C ARG A 242 -15.60 5.51 15.16
N VAL A 243 -14.29 5.59 15.20
CA VAL A 243 -13.44 4.95 14.19
C VAL A 243 -12.82 3.67 14.75
N ASN A 244 -13.05 2.57 14.04
CA ASN A 244 -12.36 1.31 14.22
C ASN A 244 -11.19 1.28 13.21
N LEU A 245 -9.97 1.61 13.67
CA LEU A 245 -8.78 1.63 12.82
C LEU A 245 -8.25 0.22 12.58
N VAL A 246 -8.30 -0.22 11.33
CA VAL A 246 -8.00 -1.59 10.92
C VAL A 246 -6.68 -1.68 10.19
N MET A 247 -5.99 -2.81 10.37
CA MET A 247 -4.61 -3.12 10.02
C MET A 247 -3.62 -2.39 10.95
N GLY A 248 -2.37 -2.34 10.63
CA GLY A 248 -1.27 -1.71 11.35
C GLY A 248 -1.48 -1.40 12.84
N GLY A 249 -1.32 -2.38 13.71
CA GLY A 249 -1.48 -2.25 15.17
C GLY A 249 -2.88 -2.54 15.70
N SER A 250 -3.76 -3.14 14.91
CA SER A 250 -5.04 -3.65 15.42
C SER A 250 -4.83 -4.70 16.50
N THR A 251 -5.68 -4.65 17.52
CA THR A 251 -5.83 -5.75 18.50
C THR A 251 -6.78 -6.81 17.94
N LEU A 252 -6.81 -7.99 18.56
CA LEU A 252 -7.79 -9.01 18.18
C LEU A 252 -9.23 -8.57 18.45
N ASP A 253 -9.46 -7.77 19.49
CA ASP A 253 -10.79 -7.22 19.78
C ASP A 253 -11.27 -6.36 18.62
N VAL A 254 -10.43 -5.42 18.13
CA VAL A 254 -10.69 -4.60 16.95
C VAL A 254 -11.04 -5.46 15.72
N LEU A 255 -10.22 -6.50 15.45
CA LEU A 255 -10.45 -7.38 14.30
C LEU A 255 -11.72 -8.23 14.46
N SER A 256 -12.04 -8.66 15.68
CA SER A 256 -13.24 -9.45 15.94
C SER A 256 -14.54 -8.65 15.76
N GLU A 257 -14.51 -7.34 15.99
CA GLU A 257 -15.67 -6.44 15.93
C GLU A 257 -15.96 -5.87 14.53
N LEU A 258 -15.13 -6.22 13.52
CA LEU A 258 -15.31 -5.71 12.15
C LEU A 258 -16.72 -5.96 11.58
N SER A 259 -17.34 -7.09 11.94
CA SER A 259 -18.71 -7.43 11.52
C SER A 259 -19.80 -6.59 12.22
N GLU A 260 -19.46 -5.85 13.28
CA GLU A 260 -20.40 -5.06 14.09
C GLU A 260 -20.56 -3.62 13.57
N ALA A 261 -19.62 -3.13 12.76
CA ALA A 261 -19.62 -1.77 12.25
C ALA A 261 -20.81 -1.47 11.32
N SER A 262 -21.18 -0.20 11.22
CA SER A 262 -22.24 0.29 10.33
C SER A 262 -21.80 0.33 8.86
N ALA A 263 -20.51 0.57 8.62
CA ALA A 263 -19.92 0.61 7.29
C ALA A 263 -18.40 0.40 7.34
N THR A 264 -17.80 0.18 6.18
CA THR A 264 -16.35 0.09 6.00
C THR A 264 -15.90 1.04 4.91
N VAL A 265 -14.80 1.77 5.15
CA VAL A 265 -14.11 2.57 4.14
C VAL A 265 -12.64 2.16 4.07
N THR A 266 -12.08 2.13 2.86
CA THR A 266 -10.67 1.78 2.63
C THR A 266 -9.85 3.00 2.23
N MET A 267 -8.64 3.09 2.76
CA MET A 267 -7.71 4.19 2.44
C MET A 267 -6.68 3.81 1.38
N CYS A 268 -6.88 2.66 0.74
CA CYS A 268 -6.06 2.24 -0.40
C CYS A 268 -6.76 1.08 -1.12
N PHE A 269 -6.77 1.09 -2.43
CA PHE A 269 -7.38 0.00 -3.20
C PHE A 269 -6.70 -1.35 -3.02
N VAL A 270 -5.47 -1.38 -2.52
CA VAL A 270 -4.81 -2.64 -2.11
C VAL A 270 -5.50 -3.31 -0.92
N LEU A 271 -6.35 -2.60 -0.18
CA LEU A 271 -7.07 -3.09 1.00
C LEU A 271 -8.54 -3.44 0.70
N SER A 272 -8.90 -3.60 -0.55
CA SER A 272 -10.29 -3.84 -0.97
C SER A 272 -10.79 -5.26 -0.68
N TYR A 273 -9.91 -6.22 -0.42
CA TYR A 273 -10.29 -7.61 -0.15
C TYR A 273 -11.10 -7.72 1.16
N LEU A 274 -10.59 -7.09 2.22
CA LEU A 274 -11.25 -7.11 3.54
C LEU A 274 -12.61 -6.41 3.49
N ALA A 275 -12.70 -5.22 2.86
CA ALA A 275 -13.96 -4.50 2.74
C ALA A 275 -15.00 -5.30 1.93
N ALA A 276 -14.61 -5.85 0.77
CA ALA A 276 -15.49 -6.69 -0.04
C ALA A 276 -15.94 -7.95 0.70
N GLY A 277 -15.07 -8.57 1.49
CA GLY A 277 -15.41 -9.73 2.31
C GLY A 277 -16.38 -9.40 3.45
N LEU A 278 -16.20 -8.24 4.11
CA LEU A 278 -17.10 -7.76 5.15
C LEU A 278 -18.51 -7.46 4.60
N GLU A 279 -18.58 -6.87 3.41
CA GLU A 279 -19.88 -6.64 2.76
C GLU A 279 -20.54 -7.96 2.38
N GLN A 280 -19.80 -8.87 1.73
CA GLN A 280 -20.32 -10.14 1.23
C GLN A 280 -20.77 -11.10 2.33
N GLU A 281 -20.00 -11.26 3.40
CA GLU A 281 -20.25 -12.28 4.43
C GLU A 281 -21.00 -11.75 5.64
N TYR A 282 -20.89 -10.46 5.96
CA TYR A 282 -21.43 -9.87 7.18
C TYR A 282 -22.41 -8.72 6.94
N GLY A 283 -22.62 -8.33 5.67
CA GLY A 283 -23.53 -7.24 5.31
C GLY A 283 -23.09 -5.88 5.85
N VAL A 284 -21.76 -5.67 6.04
CA VAL A 284 -21.19 -4.36 6.40
C VAL A 284 -20.85 -3.63 5.10
N PRO A 285 -21.63 -2.60 4.69
CA PRO A 285 -21.49 -2.00 3.38
C PRO A 285 -20.11 -1.34 3.21
N GLU A 286 -19.50 -1.53 2.04
CA GLU A 286 -18.30 -0.79 1.62
C GLU A 286 -18.69 0.59 1.11
N ILE A 287 -18.14 1.64 1.71
CA ILE A 287 -18.27 3.00 1.21
C ILE A 287 -17.22 3.23 0.14
N LYS A 288 -17.66 3.31 -1.11
CA LYS A 288 -16.81 3.66 -2.25
C LYS A 288 -16.80 5.17 -2.40
N ALA A 289 -15.74 5.79 -1.91
CA ALA A 289 -15.56 7.22 -1.94
C ALA A 289 -14.14 7.54 -2.42
N PRO A 290 -13.90 8.73 -3.01
CA PRO A 290 -12.54 9.15 -3.32
C PRO A 290 -11.72 9.18 -2.03
N LEU A 291 -10.42 8.90 -2.13
CA LEU A 291 -9.54 9.04 -0.97
C LEU A 291 -9.49 10.51 -0.55
N PRO A 292 -9.52 10.82 0.76
CA PRO A 292 -9.63 12.19 1.25
C PRO A 292 -8.30 12.96 1.14
N TYR A 293 -7.79 13.12 -0.09
CA TYR A 293 -6.66 13.97 -0.43
C TYR A 293 -7.15 15.28 -1.05
N GLY A 294 -6.62 16.40 -0.60
CA GLY A 294 -7.07 17.71 -1.02
C GLY A 294 -8.44 18.08 -0.44
N LEU A 295 -8.95 19.24 -0.82
CA LEU A 295 -10.21 19.79 -0.29
C LEU A 295 -11.44 19.06 -0.85
N ALA A 296 -11.50 18.99 -2.18
CA ALA A 296 -12.70 18.48 -2.85
C ALA A 296 -12.97 17.01 -2.52
N ALA A 297 -11.92 16.17 -2.61
CA ALA A 297 -12.06 14.74 -2.31
C ALA A 297 -12.32 14.48 -0.81
N THR A 298 -11.77 15.30 0.10
CA THR A 298 -12.08 15.20 1.53
C THR A 298 -13.55 15.55 1.82
N ASP A 299 -14.10 16.60 1.19
CA ASP A 299 -15.50 16.94 1.32
C ASP A 299 -16.41 15.82 0.81
N GLU A 300 -16.10 15.27 -0.36
CA GLU A 300 -16.89 14.20 -0.97
C GLU A 300 -16.82 12.92 -0.12
N TRP A 301 -15.65 12.57 0.39
CA TRP A 301 -15.45 11.45 1.31
C TRP A 301 -16.32 11.58 2.57
N LEU A 302 -16.36 12.77 3.17
CA LEU A 302 -17.22 13.04 4.34
C LEU A 302 -18.70 12.94 3.99
N ARG A 303 -19.13 13.46 2.81
CA ARG A 303 -20.51 13.38 2.36
C ARG A 303 -20.94 11.94 2.10
N ASP A 304 -20.09 11.14 1.48
CA ASP A 304 -20.39 9.73 1.21
C ASP A 304 -20.51 8.92 2.51
N ILE A 305 -19.63 9.16 3.48
CA ILE A 305 -19.73 8.55 4.82
C ILE A 305 -21.05 8.99 5.50
N ALA A 306 -21.32 10.28 5.52
CA ALA A 306 -22.53 10.84 6.14
C ALA A 306 -23.80 10.26 5.51
N ARG A 307 -23.83 10.08 4.20
CA ARG A 307 -24.97 9.49 3.46
C ARG A 307 -25.23 8.04 3.87
N VAL A 308 -24.20 7.23 3.98
CA VAL A 308 -24.34 5.80 4.33
C VAL A 308 -24.66 5.63 5.82
N THR A 309 -24.15 6.51 6.68
CA THR A 309 -24.31 6.43 8.14
C THR A 309 -25.47 7.29 8.67
N GLY A 310 -26.22 8.00 7.81
CA GLY A 310 -27.37 8.82 8.20
C GLY A 310 -27.00 10.11 8.95
N ARG A 311 -25.90 10.80 8.56
CA ARG A 311 -25.41 12.05 9.17
C ARG A 311 -25.42 13.25 8.23
N GLN A 312 -26.25 13.23 7.20
CA GLN A 312 -26.28 14.27 6.15
C GLN A 312 -26.64 15.66 6.69
N ASP A 313 -27.37 15.72 7.79
CA ASP A 313 -27.77 16.97 8.44
C ASP A 313 -26.61 17.77 9.04
N ARG A 314 -25.47 17.12 9.32
CA ARG A 314 -24.31 17.71 9.99
C ARG A 314 -23.09 17.95 9.10
N VAL A 315 -22.95 17.18 8.04
CA VAL A 315 -21.72 17.12 7.27
C VAL A 315 -21.33 18.45 6.65
N GLU A 316 -22.27 19.25 6.14
CA GLU A 316 -21.94 20.52 5.51
C GLU A 316 -21.43 21.56 6.52
N ALA A 317 -21.91 21.54 7.76
CA ALA A 317 -21.40 22.41 8.81
C ALA A 317 -19.95 22.03 9.20
N VAL A 318 -19.65 20.73 9.26
CA VAL A 318 -18.28 20.25 9.53
C VAL A 318 -17.34 20.65 8.41
N ILE A 319 -17.73 20.43 7.15
CA ILE A 319 -16.94 20.82 5.97
C ILE A 319 -16.66 22.34 5.98
N ALA A 320 -17.69 23.16 6.16
CA ALA A 320 -17.55 24.60 6.18
C ALA A 320 -16.60 25.08 7.28
N SER A 321 -16.72 24.52 8.48
CA SER A 321 -15.85 24.83 9.62
C SER A 321 -14.39 24.49 9.34
N GLU A 322 -14.10 23.29 8.83
CA GLU A 322 -12.75 22.83 8.54
C GLU A 322 -12.11 23.63 7.40
N ARG A 323 -12.85 23.91 6.33
CA ARG A 323 -12.36 24.75 5.23
C ARG A 323 -12.02 26.17 5.69
N ALA A 324 -12.87 26.78 6.52
CA ALA A 324 -12.61 28.09 7.09
C ALA A 324 -11.35 28.11 7.99
N ARG A 325 -11.18 27.05 8.78
CA ARG A 325 -10.03 26.89 9.67
C ARG A 325 -8.70 26.88 8.93
N ILE A 326 -8.61 26.13 7.81
CA ILE A 326 -7.36 25.95 7.09
C ILE A 326 -7.06 27.01 6.04
N ALA A 327 -8.06 27.78 5.59
CA ALA A 327 -7.95 28.70 4.45
C ALA A 327 -6.78 29.70 4.55
N PRO A 328 -6.52 30.38 5.69
CA PRO A 328 -5.42 31.37 5.74
C PRO A 328 -4.04 30.73 5.50
N GLU A 329 -3.80 29.55 6.05
CA GLU A 329 -2.52 28.89 5.85
C GLU A 329 -2.40 28.24 4.48
N LEU A 330 -3.48 27.70 3.94
CA LEU A 330 -3.49 27.14 2.60
C LEU A 330 -3.10 28.18 1.56
N GLU A 331 -3.65 29.39 1.64
CA GLU A 331 -3.29 30.50 0.75
C GLU A 331 -1.81 30.91 0.88
N ARG A 332 -1.28 30.94 2.10
CA ARG A 332 0.14 31.18 2.34
C ARG A 332 1.01 30.10 1.67
N LEU A 333 0.62 28.84 1.79
CA LEU A 333 1.34 27.73 1.18
C LEU A 333 1.27 27.75 -0.34
N ARG A 334 0.10 28.01 -0.91
CA ARG A 334 -0.10 28.20 -2.35
C ARG A 334 0.83 29.28 -2.92
N HIS A 335 0.87 30.42 -2.28
CA HIS A 335 1.76 31.50 -2.70
C HIS A 335 3.24 31.11 -2.63
N ALA A 336 3.67 30.40 -1.57
CA ALA A 336 5.06 30.00 -1.38
C ALA A 336 5.50 28.87 -2.32
N LEU A 337 4.56 28.04 -2.80
CA LEU A 337 4.82 26.89 -3.67
C LEU A 337 4.53 27.19 -5.15
N ALA A 338 3.96 28.34 -5.47
CA ALA A 338 3.63 28.74 -6.83
C ALA A 338 4.82 28.57 -7.79
N GLY A 339 4.59 27.93 -8.94
CA GLY A 339 5.60 27.70 -9.97
C GLY A 339 6.62 26.60 -9.67
N LYS A 340 6.57 25.95 -8.51
CA LYS A 340 7.40 24.78 -8.22
C LYS A 340 6.91 23.58 -8.98
N LYS A 341 7.85 22.69 -9.35
CA LYS A 341 7.59 21.42 -10.04
C LYS A 341 7.74 20.26 -9.07
N GLY A 342 6.71 19.44 -8.95
CA GLY A 342 6.69 18.25 -8.10
C GLY A 342 6.65 16.97 -8.91
N PHE A 343 7.21 15.91 -8.33
CA PHE A 343 7.13 14.53 -8.83
C PHE A 343 6.73 13.61 -7.69
N VAL A 344 5.85 12.66 -7.94
CA VAL A 344 5.41 11.68 -6.93
C VAL A 344 5.85 10.27 -7.34
N ALA A 345 6.45 9.54 -6.40
CA ALA A 345 6.78 8.13 -6.53
C ALA A 345 6.16 7.34 -5.38
N ALA A 346 5.05 6.63 -5.64
CA ALA A 346 4.27 5.92 -4.62
C ALA A 346 3.42 4.80 -5.24
N GLY A 347 2.76 3.97 -4.41
CA GLY A 347 1.68 3.09 -4.86
C GLY A 347 0.51 3.90 -5.42
N ALA A 348 -0.28 3.33 -6.34
CA ALA A 348 -1.28 4.06 -7.13
C ALA A 348 -2.20 4.99 -6.33
N ALA A 349 -2.88 4.47 -5.31
CA ALA A 349 -3.82 5.27 -4.53
C ALA A 349 -3.16 6.49 -3.86
N PHE A 350 -1.95 6.30 -3.33
CA PHE A 350 -1.18 7.40 -2.70
C PHE A 350 -0.60 8.35 -3.74
N ALA A 351 -0.14 7.82 -4.88
CA ALA A 351 0.36 8.66 -5.96
C ALA A 351 -0.73 9.62 -6.43
N HIS A 352 -1.92 9.10 -6.71
CA HIS A 352 -3.05 9.91 -7.19
C HIS A 352 -3.49 10.94 -6.15
N GLY A 353 -3.58 10.56 -4.87
CA GLY A 353 -3.92 11.47 -3.79
C GLY A 353 -2.89 12.59 -3.60
N LEU A 354 -1.59 12.24 -3.54
CA LEU A 354 -0.52 13.24 -3.40
C LEU A 354 -0.41 14.16 -4.62
N LEU A 355 -0.73 13.65 -5.83
CA LEU A 355 -0.81 14.48 -7.02
C LEU A 355 -1.96 15.49 -6.93
N ALA A 356 -3.12 15.09 -6.36
CA ALA A 356 -4.21 15.99 -6.06
C ALA A 356 -3.79 17.08 -5.05
N ASP A 357 -3.13 16.69 -3.94
CA ASP A 357 -2.58 17.63 -2.96
C ASP A 357 -1.63 18.66 -3.61
N LEU A 358 -0.73 18.20 -4.51
CA LEU A 358 0.20 19.09 -5.20
C LEU A 358 -0.53 20.10 -6.09
N ASN A 359 -1.54 19.68 -6.82
CA ASN A 359 -2.36 20.58 -7.64
C ASN A 359 -3.13 21.59 -6.78
N GLU A 360 -3.74 21.14 -5.66
CA GLU A 360 -4.42 22.02 -4.69
C GLU A 360 -3.45 23.08 -4.08
N LEU A 361 -2.19 22.71 -3.90
CA LEU A 361 -1.14 23.61 -3.43
C LEU A 361 -0.55 24.52 -4.53
N GLY A 362 -1.04 24.42 -5.76
CA GLY A 362 -0.55 25.21 -6.89
C GLY A 362 0.82 24.78 -7.43
N VAL A 363 1.24 23.56 -7.13
CA VAL A 363 2.48 22.96 -7.62
C VAL A 363 2.23 22.36 -9.01
N LYS A 364 3.12 22.63 -9.96
CA LYS A 364 3.07 22.00 -11.27
C LYS A 364 3.51 20.53 -11.17
N VAL A 365 2.69 19.63 -11.69
CA VAL A 365 3.01 18.20 -11.76
C VAL A 365 3.47 17.84 -13.17
N ASP A 366 4.75 17.51 -13.33
CA ASP A 366 5.32 17.13 -14.65
C ASP A 366 5.51 15.61 -14.80
N GLY A 367 5.30 14.81 -13.72
CA GLY A 367 5.41 13.36 -13.83
C GLY A 367 5.12 12.64 -12.51
N ALA A 368 4.89 11.35 -12.65
CA ALA A 368 4.68 10.45 -11.54
C ALA A 368 5.22 9.04 -11.84
N TYR A 369 5.58 8.33 -10.80
CA TYR A 369 6.00 6.94 -10.85
C TYR A 369 5.13 6.13 -9.89
N SER A 370 4.23 5.31 -10.45
CA SER A 370 3.35 4.44 -9.68
C SER A 370 3.89 3.01 -9.68
N PHE A 371 3.85 2.35 -8.50
CA PHE A 371 4.36 0.98 -8.39
C PHE A 371 3.43 -0.07 -9.00
N HIS A 372 2.18 0.24 -9.16
CA HIS A 372 1.14 -0.59 -9.77
C HIS A 372 -0.08 0.26 -10.14
N HIS A 373 -0.94 -0.29 -10.97
CA HIS A 373 -2.25 0.27 -11.28
C HIS A 373 -3.27 -0.88 -11.37
N ASP A 374 -4.45 -0.69 -10.81
CA ASP A 374 -5.49 -1.71 -10.73
C ASP A 374 -6.68 -1.35 -11.66
N PRO A 375 -6.68 -1.81 -12.93
CA PRO A 375 -7.68 -1.41 -13.92
C PRO A 375 -9.11 -1.78 -13.57
N SER A 376 -9.31 -2.77 -12.68
CA SER A 376 -10.65 -3.15 -12.22
C SER A 376 -11.34 -2.06 -11.40
N THR A 377 -10.58 -1.05 -10.94
CA THR A 377 -11.12 0.14 -10.29
C THR A 377 -11.36 1.27 -11.28
N ASP A 378 -10.81 1.18 -12.49
CA ASP A 378 -11.04 2.10 -13.61
C ASP A 378 -12.36 1.78 -14.30
N SER A 379 -13.46 1.88 -13.56
CA SER A 379 -14.79 1.47 -14.05
C SER A 379 -15.53 2.55 -14.87
N GLY A 380 -14.91 3.72 -15.03
CA GLY A 380 -15.55 4.90 -15.60
C GLY A 380 -16.39 5.69 -14.59
N ASP A 381 -16.47 5.26 -13.32
CA ASP A 381 -17.00 6.05 -12.21
C ASP A 381 -15.84 6.76 -11.50
N PRO A 382 -15.71 8.10 -11.62
CA PRO A 382 -14.60 8.85 -11.04
C PRO A 382 -14.43 8.66 -9.53
N ARG A 383 -15.48 8.28 -8.82
CA ARG A 383 -15.42 8.02 -7.38
C ARG A 383 -14.82 6.66 -7.04
N GLN A 384 -14.77 5.73 -8.01
CA GLN A 384 -14.20 4.40 -7.82
C GLN A 384 -12.79 4.27 -8.39
N ASP A 385 -12.45 5.12 -9.36
CA ASP A 385 -11.14 5.13 -10.02
C ASP A 385 -10.42 6.44 -9.77
N SER A 386 -9.40 6.36 -8.93
CA SER A 386 -8.63 7.53 -8.51
C SER A 386 -7.82 8.16 -9.65
N LEU A 387 -7.40 7.40 -10.67
CA LEU A 387 -6.65 7.95 -11.81
C LEU A 387 -7.57 8.72 -12.76
N THR A 388 -8.71 8.15 -13.11
CA THR A 388 -9.72 8.83 -13.95
C THR A 388 -10.17 10.12 -13.28
N HIS A 389 -10.52 10.06 -11.99
CA HIS A 389 -10.93 11.25 -11.23
C HIS A 389 -9.84 12.33 -11.20
N LEU A 390 -8.58 11.94 -11.02
CA LEU A 390 -7.44 12.87 -11.03
C LEU A 390 -7.30 13.58 -12.38
N VAL A 391 -7.37 12.81 -13.48
CA VAL A 391 -7.23 13.36 -14.86
C VAL A 391 -8.41 14.28 -15.19
N GLU A 392 -9.63 13.91 -14.86
CA GLU A 392 -10.82 14.74 -15.09
C GLU A 392 -10.79 16.05 -14.30
N THR A 393 -10.29 16.00 -13.07
CA THR A 393 -10.27 17.17 -12.17
C THR A 393 -9.10 18.12 -12.48
N TRP A 394 -7.90 17.58 -12.72
CA TRP A 394 -6.66 18.35 -12.77
C TRP A 394 -5.94 18.34 -14.12
N GLY A 395 -6.43 17.53 -15.05
CA GLY A 395 -5.82 17.36 -16.37
C GLY A 395 -4.77 16.27 -16.44
N ASP A 396 -4.15 16.14 -17.61
CA ASP A 396 -3.21 15.05 -17.90
C ASP A 396 -1.83 15.27 -17.25
N ILE A 397 -1.18 14.16 -16.89
CA ILE A 397 0.19 14.13 -16.38
C ILE A 397 1.09 13.53 -17.46
N PRO A 398 2.03 14.32 -18.04
CA PRO A 398 2.73 13.94 -19.27
C PRO A 398 3.70 12.75 -19.11
N ASN A 399 4.34 12.58 -17.95
CA ASN A 399 5.30 11.51 -17.68
C ASN A 399 4.79 10.58 -16.59
N TYR A 400 3.77 9.78 -16.90
CA TYR A 400 3.23 8.80 -15.97
C TYR A 400 3.84 7.43 -16.24
N THR A 401 4.48 6.83 -15.24
CA THR A 401 5.13 5.52 -15.37
C THR A 401 4.57 4.58 -14.31
N VAL A 402 4.16 3.38 -14.72
CA VAL A 402 3.81 2.29 -13.80
C VAL A 402 4.92 1.24 -13.85
N SER A 403 5.56 0.98 -12.72
CA SER A 403 6.59 -0.03 -12.63
C SER A 403 6.87 -0.43 -11.17
N PRO A 404 6.95 -1.73 -10.83
CA PRO A 404 7.27 -2.17 -9.49
C PRO A 404 8.79 -2.07 -9.27
N ASP A 405 9.23 -1.08 -8.51
CA ASP A 405 10.62 -0.94 -8.04
C ASP A 405 11.74 -1.10 -9.10
N GLN A 406 11.47 -0.67 -10.33
CA GLN A 406 12.49 -0.67 -11.37
C GLN A 406 13.28 0.63 -11.34
N HIS A 407 14.40 0.60 -10.65
CA HIS A 407 15.20 1.77 -10.35
C HIS A 407 15.69 2.52 -11.58
N PHE A 408 15.98 1.81 -12.66
CA PHE A 408 16.40 2.43 -13.91
C PHE A 408 15.26 3.24 -14.55
N GLN A 409 14.03 2.72 -14.52
CA GLN A 409 12.87 3.46 -15.02
C GLN A 409 12.56 4.68 -14.19
N ALA A 410 12.67 4.54 -12.86
CA ALA A 410 12.52 5.69 -11.96
C ALA A 410 13.57 6.76 -12.24
N HIS A 411 14.83 6.37 -12.47
CA HIS A 411 15.90 7.27 -12.89
C HIS A 411 15.56 7.98 -14.18
N ALA A 412 15.13 7.24 -15.23
CA ALA A 412 14.76 7.80 -16.52
C ALA A 412 13.55 8.76 -16.41
N ALA A 413 12.54 8.41 -15.63
CA ALA A 413 11.38 9.26 -15.38
C ALA A 413 11.77 10.59 -14.69
N LEU A 414 12.63 10.53 -13.67
CA LEU A 414 13.15 11.71 -12.98
C LEU A 414 14.00 12.60 -13.90
N GLN A 415 14.83 12.00 -14.76
CA GLN A 415 15.61 12.75 -15.75
C GLN A 415 14.74 13.48 -16.77
N ARG A 416 13.64 12.88 -17.21
CA ARG A 416 12.70 13.53 -18.13
C ARG A 416 11.96 14.69 -17.48
N SER A 417 11.46 14.49 -16.25
CA SER A 417 10.65 15.48 -15.54
C SER A 417 11.46 16.63 -14.94
N ARG A 418 12.68 16.38 -14.45
CA ARG A 418 13.53 17.36 -13.75
C ARG A 418 12.77 18.20 -12.75
N PRO A 419 12.13 17.59 -11.73
CA PRO A 419 11.33 18.31 -10.77
C PRO A 419 12.20 19.11 -9.78
N ASP A 420 11.61 20.08 -9.10
CA ASP A 420 12.26 20.81 -7.99
C ASP A 420 12.35 19.94 -6.72
N PHE A 421 11.44 18.98 -6.57
CA PHE A 421 11.43 18.00 -5.46
C PHE A 421 10.67 16.73 -5.85
N VAL A 422 10.94 15.66 -5.11
CA VAL A 422 10.24 14.38 -5.23
C VAL A 422 9.55 14.06 -3.90
N ILE A 423 8.27 13.69 -3.95
CA ILE A 423 7.61 12.99 -2.84
C ILE A 423 7.78 11.50 -3.09
N SER A 424 8.41 10.78 -2.16
CA SER A 424 8.64 9.35 -2.30
C SER A 424 8.06 8.58 -1.13
N ARG A 425 7.24 7.60 -1.44
CA ARG A 425 6.86 6.54 -0.53
C ARG A 425 7.47 5.23 -1.03
N HIS A 426 7.81 4.30 -0.17
CA HIS A 426 8.49 3.04 -0.52
C HIS A 426 9.91 3.19 -1.06
N GLY A 427 10.77 3.87 -0.38
CA GLY A 427 12.06 3.47 -0.72
C GLY A 427 13.19 4.43 -0.67
N GLY A 428 14.17 4.00 0.08
CA GLY A 428 15.50 4.58 0.09
C GLY A 428 16.11 4.66 -1.29
N VAL A 429 15.73 3.78 -2.23
CA VAL A 429 16.31 3.78 -3.58
C VAL A 429 15.83 4.95 -4.42
N ILE A 430 14.52 5.22 -4.46
CA ILE A 430 14.02 6.43 -5.17
C ILE A 430 14.62 7.69 -4.56
N ALA A 431 14.70 7.75 -3.23
CA ALA A 431 15.34 8.87 -2.54
C ALA A 431 16.82 8.99 -2.90
N ALA A 432 17.55 7.88 -2.95
CA ALA A 432 18.96 7.87 -3.34
C ALA A 432 19.16 8.30 -4.80
N LEU A 433 18.32 7.83 -5.72
CA LEU A 433 18.37 8.23 -7.14
C LEU A 433 18.09 9.72 -7.31
N ALA A 434 17.03 10.24 -6.71
CA ALA A 434 16.67 11.65 -6.79
C ALA A 434 17.78 12.54 -6.19
N THR A 435 18.32 12.18 -5.01
CA THR A 435 19.44 12.91 -4.40
C THR A 435 20.68 12.93 -5.30
N ARG A 436 21.01 11.80 -5.94
CA ARG A 436 22.11 11.71 -6.91
C ARG A 436 21.89 12.48 -8.21
N LEU A 437 20.64 12.83 -8.51
CA LEU A 437 20.26 13.73 -9.59
C LEU A 437 20.19 15.20 -9.16
N GLY A 438 20.54 15.52 -7.92
CA GLY A 438 20.48 16.87 -7.37
C GLY A 438 19.07 17.30 -6.94
N ILE A 439 18.15 16.35 -6.76
CA ILE A 439 16.75 16.63 -6.48
C ILE A 439 16.45 16.34 -5.01
N PRO A 440 15.91 17.32 -4.23
CA PRO A 440 15.47 17.10 -2.87
C PRO A 440 14.31 16.10 -2.79
N VAL A 441 14.29 15.31 -1.72
CA VAL A 441 13.24 14.30 -1.50
C VAL A 441 12.50 14.54 -0.20
N LEU A 442 11.18 14.50 -0.29
CA LEU A 442 10.28 14.37 0.85
C LEU A 442 9.89 12.90 0.99
N PRO A 443 10.50 12.16 1.93
CA PRO A 443 10.10 10.79 2.19
C PRO A 443 8.78 10.78 2.98
N ILE A 444 7.82 9.99 2.53
CA ILE A 444 6.57 9.71 3.25
C ILE A 444 6.62 8.27 3.74
N PHE A 445 6.54 8.10 5.05
CA PHE A 445 6.61 6.79 5.69
C PHE A 445 5.23 6.19 5.96
N TYR A 446 4.23 7.03 6.24
CA TYR A 446 2.90 6.59 6.59
C TYR A 446 1.87 6.92 5.50
N SER A 447 0.86 6.06 5.41
CA SER A 447 -0.23 6.21 4.46
C SER A 447 -1.14 7.40 4.77
N ASN A 448 -1.13 7.86 6.02
CA ASN A 448 -2.02 8.91 6.49
C ASN A 448 -1.44 10.32 6.32
N ASP A 449 -0.17 10.42 5.90
CA ASP A 449 0.42 11.73 5.55
C ASP A 449 -0.27 12.27 4.29
N GLY A 450 -0.80 13.46 4.36
CA GLY A 450 -1.55 14.11 3.27
C GLY A 450 -3.07 13.94 3.34
N LEU A 451 -3.61 13.07 4.20
CA LEU A 451 -5.05 12.84 4.29
C LEU A 451 -5.79 13.96 5.05
N GLY A 452 -6.95 14.33 4.53
CA GLY A 452 -7.81 15.33 5.13
C GLY A 452 -7.28 16.75 5.02
N TYR A 453 -8.01 17.68 5.56
CA TYR A 453 -7.68 19.11 5.49
C TYR A 453 -6.32 19.45 6.10
N GLU A 454 -5.99 18.89 7.26
CA GLU A 454 -4.70 19.12 7.93
C GLU A 454 -3.56 18.40 7.20
N GLY A 455 -3.83 17.28 6.55
CA GLY A 455 -2.87 16.55 5.75
C GLY A 455 -2.34 17.38 4.58
N LEU A 456 -3.23 18.08 3.88
CA LEU A 456 -2.86 19.01 2.80
C LEU A 456 -1.87 20.09 3.28
N LEU A 457 -2.15 20.71 4.45
CA LEU A 457 -1.23 21.70 5.04
C LEU A 457 0.10 21.05 5.44
N THR A 458 0.05 19.85 6.00
CA THR A 458 1.25 19.12 6.43
C THR A 458 2.18 18.81 5.26
N ILE A 459 1.64 18.39 4.12
CA ILE A 459 2.41 18.16 2.89
C ILE A 459 3.02 19.48 2.40
N GLY A 460 2.25 20.56 2.34
CA GLY A 460 2.74 21.86 1.93
C GLY A 460 3.91 22.38 2.79
N ARG A 461 3.76 22.29 4.13
CA ARG A 461 4.83 22.65 5.09
C ARG A 461 6.08 21.76 4.90
N ALA A 462 5.87 20.48 4.65
CA ALA A 462 6.95 19.52 4.47
C ALA A 462 7.73 19.79 3.18
N ILE A 463 7.06 20.14 2.09
CA ILE A 463 7.71 20.54 0.82
C ILE A 463 8.59 21.79 1.06
N LEU A 464 8.07 22.82 1.72
CA LEU A 464 8.85 24.03 2.03
C LEU A 464 10.11 23.73 2.87
N ARG A 465 10.07 22.70 3.73
CA ARG A 465 11.25 22.29 4.52
C ARG A 465 12.30 21.53 3.71
N VAL A 466 11.92 20.84 2.62
CA VAL A 466 12.88 20.07 1.82
C VAL A 466 13.48 20.87 0.66
N LEU A 467 12.75 21.82 0.10
CA LEU A 467 13.24 22.66 -1.01
C LEU A 467 14.63 23.30 -0.75
N PRO A 468 14.94 23.84 0.44
CA PRO A 468 16.28 24.42 0.73
C PRO A 468 17.41 23.40 0.71
N ARG A 469 17.11 22.08 0.77
CA ARG A 469 18.12 21.00 0.70
C ARG A 469 18.69 20.81 -0.70
N LYS A 470 18.21 21.55 -1.69
CA LYS A 470 18.67 21.45 -3.09
C LYS A 470 20.18 21.55 -3.22
N ARG A 471 20.80 22.52 -2.55
CA ARG A 471 22.28 22.66 -2.56
C ARG A 471 23.00 21.41 -2.07
N PHE A 472 22.54 20.80 -0.97
CA PHE A 472 23.12 19.55 -0.48
C PHE A 472 22.99 18.42 -1.52
N CYS A 473 21.81 18.31 -2.16
CA CYS A 473 21.60 17.30 -3.18
C CYS A 473 22.47 17.54 -4.43
N GLU A 474 22.66 18.79 -4.84
CA GLU A 474 23.56 19.19 -5.93
C GLU A 474 25.03 18.84 -5.61
N ASP A 475 25.47 19.10 -4.37
CA ASP A 475 26.80 18.70 -3.91
C ASP A 475 26.97 17.16 -3.92
N VAL A 476 25.97 16.42 -3.47
CA VAL A 476 25.97 14.95 -3.56
C VAL A 476 26.01 14.48 -5.02
N ALA A 477 25.22 15.09 -5.90
CA ALA A 477 25.22 14.76 -7.33
C ALA A 477 26.57 15.00 -7.99
N ALA A 478 27.23 16.10 -7.68
CA ALA A 478 28.54 16.47 -8.22
C ALA A 478 29.64 15.48 -7.81
N HIS A 479 29.55 14.87 -6.62
CA HIS A 479 30.53 13.94 -6.08
C HIS A 479 30.14 12.47 -6.19
N SER A 480 28.93 12.17 -6.65
CA SER A 480 28.42 10.80 -6.84
C SER A 480 28.66 10.33 -8.26
N ARG A 481 29.02 9.05 -8.38
CA ARG A 481 29.06 8.37 -9.68
C ARG A 481 28.10 7.18 -9.63
N PHE A 482 27.29 7.05 -10.67
CA PHE A 482 26.53 5.82 -10.86
C PHE A 482 27.47 4.70 -11.30
N PRO A 483 27.21 3.43 -10.92
CA PRO A 483 28.03 2.29 -11.31
C PRO A 483 27.83 1.89 -12.79
N TYR A 484 27.12 2.69 -13.55
CA TYR A 484 26.78 2.43 -14.94
C TYR A 484 27.65 3.27 -15.86
N GLN A 485 27.94 2.76 -17.04
CA GLN A 485 28.62 3.52 -18.09
C GLN A 485 27.75 4.70 -18.52
N ARG A 486 28.40 5.76 -19.01
CA ARG A 486 27.72 6.99 -19.44
C ARG A 486 26.62 6.71 -20.46
N TRP A 487 26.89 5.82 -21.39
CA TRP A 487 25.92 5.37 -22.39
C TRP A 487 24.58 4.91 -21.78
N TRP A 488 24.60 4.13 -20.67
CA TRP A 488 23.42 3.70 -19.98
C TRP A 488 22.62 4.85 -19.37
N LEU A 489 23.33 5.82 -18.82
CA LEU A 489 22.71 6.96 -18.16
C LEU A 489 22.07 7.94 -19.16
N GLU A 490 22.49 7.90 -20.41
CA GLU A 490 21.95 8.70 -21.50
C GLU A 490 20.65 8.10 -22.08
N GLN A 491 20.34 6.84 -21.77
CA GLN A 491 19.09 6.20 -22.20
C GLN A 491 17.93 6.71 -21.36
N THR A 492 16.97 7.34 -22.00
CA THR A 492 15.75 7.84 -21.35
C THR A 492 14.65 6.78 -21.24
N ASN A 493 14.76 5.71 -22.03
CA ASN A 493 13.85 4.57 -22.05
C ASN A 493 14.65 3.26 -22.01
N PRO A 494 14.66 2.52 -20.88
CA PRO A 494 15.38 1.26 -20.76
C PRO A 494 14.85 0.14 -21.67
N TYR A 495 13.65 0.29 -22.21
CA TYR A 495 13.04 -0.68 -23.12
C TYR A 495 13.35 -0.43 -24.60
N ALA A 496 13.91 0.72 -24.92
CA ALA A 496 14.40 1.03 -26.26
C ALA A 496 15.75 0.36 -26.61
N LEU A 497 16.31 -0.39 -25.67
CA LEU A 497 17.59 -1.09 -25.81
C LEU A 497 17.52 -2.39 -26.66
N SER A 498 16.42 -2.63 -27.34
CA SER A 498 16.29 -3.74 -28.28
C SER A 498 16.94 -3.47 -29.67
N VAL A 499 17.60 -2.34 -29.83
CA VAL A 499 18.34 -2.01 -31.04
C VAL A 499 19.80 -2.29 -30.78
N ASP A 500 20.39 -3.21 -31.53
CA ASP A 500 21.79 -3.55 -31.49
C ASP A 500 22.68 -2.30 -31.39
N PRO A 501 23.65 -2.30 -30.51
CA PRO A 501 24.69 -1.30 -30.57
C PRO A 501 25.49 -1.56 -31.83
N ALA A 502 25.36 -0.66 -32.82
CA ALA A 502 26.18 -0.65 -34.01
C ALA A 502 27.64 -0.42 -33.66
#